data_16cfd0fbe0b92d055b83f3cc0fdb4b0d
#
_entry.id   16cfd0fbe0b92d055b83f3cc0fdb4b0d
#
_cell.length_a   1.000
_cell.length_b   1.000
_cell.length_c   1.000
_cell.angle_alpha   90.00
_cell.angle_beta   90.00
_cell.angle_gamma   90.00
#
_symmetry.space_group_name_H-M   'P 1'
#
loop_
_entity.id
_entity.type
_entity.pdbx_description
1 polymer ?
#
loop_
_entity_poly.entity_id
_entity_poly.type
_entity_poly.pdbx_seq_one_letter_code
_entity_poly.pdbx_strand_id
1 'polypeptide(L)'
;VSNNIIDQCVAQGVPFAREYGGTLDNRSFGGAQVSRTFYAKGQTGQQLLLGAYSALSRQVNVGTVKLYTRYEMEDVVLIDGRARGIIAKNLVTGKLERFAAHAVVIATGGYGNAYFLSTNAMACNCSAAMACYRKGAWFANPAYVQIHPTCIPVHGDKQSKLTLMSESLRNDGR
;
A
#
# COMPACT_ATOMS: atom_id res chain seq x y z
N VAL A 1 4.31 -17.65 7.05
CA VAL A 1 3.35 -16.74 6.39
C VAL A 1 3.96 -16.11 5.14
N SER A 2 5.18 -15.55 5.18
CA SER A 2 5.79 -14.84 4.04
C SER A 2 5.95 -15.71 2.79
N ASN A 3 6.35 -16.97 2.92
CA ASN A 3 6.47 -17.89 1.78
C ASN A 3 5.10 -18.12 1.12
N ASN A 4 4.06 -18.36 1.92
CA ASN A 4 2.70 -18.55 1.41
C ASN A 4 2.18 -17.32 0.65
N ILE A 5 2.59 -16.10 1.06
CA ILE A 5 2.24 -14.88 0.35
C ILE A 5 2.89 -14.85 -1.04
N ILE A 6 4.16 -15.25 -1.14
CA ILE A 6 4.85 -15.31 -2.43
C ILE A 6 4.19 -16.34 -3.35
N ASP A 7 3.90 -17.54 -2.85
CA ASP A 7 3.20 -18.58 -3.61
C ASP A 7 1.82 -18.10 -4.10
N GLN A 8 1.10 -17.39 -3.24
CA GLN A 8 -0.19 -16.78 -3.61
C GLN A 8 -0.03 -15.71 -4.69
N CYS A 9 0.99 -14.86 -4.59
CA CYS A 9 1.28 -13.86 -5.62
C CYS A 9 1.64 -14.51 -6.95
N VAL A 10 2.42 -15.59 -6.94
CA VAL A 10 2.74 -16.39 -8.14
C VAL A 10 1.45 -16.95 -8.75
N ALA A 11 0.58 -17.52 -7.93
CA ALA A 11 -0.71 -18.05 -8.38
C ALA A 11 -1.64 -16.97 -8.96
N GLN A 12 -1.50 -15.73 -8.51
CA GLN A 12 -2.21 -14.56 -9.05
C GLN A 12 -1.60 -14.02 -10.35
N GLY A 13 -0.46 -14.58 -10.80
CA GLY A 13 0.18 -14.20 -12.05
C GLY A 13 1.26 -13.13 -11.93
N VAL A 14 1.80 -12.88 -10.74
CA VAL A 14 2.93 -11.96 -10.56
C VAL A 14 4.20 -12.56 -11.19
N PRO A 15 4.83 -11.88 -12.15
CA PRO A 15 5.97 -12.41 -12.90
C PRO A 15 7.29 -12.17 -12.14
N PHE A 16 7.50 -12.87 -11.04
CA PHE A 16 8.78 -12.84 -10.36
C PHE A 16 9.92 -13.37 -11.25
N ALA A 17 11.11 -12.83 -11.05
CA ALA A 17 12.32 -13.33 -11.69
C ALA A 17 12.55 -14.80 -11.33
N ARG A 18 13.08 -15.55 -12.29
CA ARG A 18 13.37 -16.99 -12.13
C ARG A 18 14.79 -17.28 -12.50
N GLU A 19 15.36 -18.25 -11.81
CA GLU A 19 16.62 -18.87 -12.19
C GLU A 19 16.45 -19.72 -13.45
N TYR A 20 17.59 -20.11 -14.07
CA TYR A 20 17.59 -20.93 -15.28
C TYR A 20 16.81 -22.24 -15.12
N GLY A 21 16.86 -22.84 -13.92
CA GLY A 21 16.11 -24.06 -13.58
C GLY A 21 14.60 -23.84 -13.36
N GLY A 22 14.09 -22.62 -13.43
CA GLY A 22 12.66 -22.31 -13.30
C GLY A 22 12.19 -22.01 -11.86
N THR A 23 13.03 -22.17 -10.85
CA THR A 23 12.74 -21.75 -9.49
C THR A 23 12.74 -20.22 -9.35
N LEU A 24 12.08 -19.69 -8.34
CA LEU A 24 12.09 -18.26 -8.09
C LEU A 24 13.48 -17.78 -7.68
N ASP A 25 13.96 -16.73 -8.34
CA ASP A 25 15.23 -16.11 -8.02
C ASP A 25 15.13 -15.22 -6.77
N ASN A 26 16.18 -15.24 -5.97
CA ASN A 26 16.34 -14.47 -4.76
C ASN A 26 17.57 -13.58 -4.84
N ARG A 27 17.45 -12.36 -4.35
CA ARG A 27 18.58 -11.45 -4.22
C ARG A 27 18.68 -10.82 -2.84
N SER A 28 19.87 -10.38 -2.50
CA SER A 28 20.10 -9.45 -1.41
C SER A 28 19.62 -8.06 -1.80
N PHE A 29 18.92 -7.36 -0.90
CA PHE A 29 18.37 -6.04 -1.17
C PHE A 29 18.21 -5.21 0.11
N GLY A 30 18.39 -3.89 0.02
CA GLY A 30 18.08 -2.98 1.12
C GLY A 30 18.89 -3.20 2.40
N GLY A 31 20.17 -3.61 2.29
CA GLY A 31 21.04 -3.90 3.45
C GLY A 31 20.85 -5.30 4.04
N ALA A 32 19.98 -6.13 3.48
CA ALA A 32 19.90 -7.53 3.87
C ALA A 32 21.16 -8.28 3.40
N GLN A 33 21.85 -8.93 4.32
CA GLN A 33 23.11 -9.65 4.03
C GLN A 33 22.88 -11.02 3.38
N VAL A 34 21.65 -11.48 3.35
CA VAL A 34 21.26 -12.78 2.77
C VAL A 34 20.26 -12.57 1.64
N SER A 35 20.34 -13.42 0.61
CA SER A 35 19.37 -13.43 -0.48
C SER A 35 18.03 -13.98 0.02
N ARG A 36 17.06 -13.09 0.20
CA ARG A 36 15.70 -13.43 0.67
C ARG A 36 14.61 -12.57 0.01
N THR A 37 14.98 -11.78 -0.99
CA THR A 37 14.06 -10.86 -1.63
C THR A 37 13.68 -11.40 -3.01
N PHE A 38 12.41 -11.70 -3.19
CA PHE A 38 11.84 -11.99 -4.51
C PHE A 38 11.56 -10.67 -5.24
N TYR A 39 11.75 -10.64 -6.53
CA TYR A 39 11.68 -9.41 -7.31
C TYR A 39 11.19 -9.63 -8.74
N ALA A 40 10.67 -8.58 -9.35
CA ALA A 40 10.24 -8.53 -10.74
C ALA A 40 10.96 -7.37 -11.46
N LYS A 41 12.27 -7.46 -11.57
CA LYS A 41 13.20 -6.58 -12.33
C LYS A 41 12.75 -5.12 -12.48
N GLY A 42 12.84 -4.34 -11.41
CA GLY A 42 12.49 -2.92 -11.36
C GLY A 42 10.99 -2.59 -11.28
N GLN A 43 10.11 -3.59 -11.34
CA GLN A 43 8.65 -3.40 -11.35
C GLN A 43 7.94 -4.19 -10.25
N THR A 44 8.63 -4.61 -9.22
CA THR A 44 8.09 -5.51 -8.19
C THR A 44 6.81 -4.97 -7.55
N GLY A 45 6.80 -3.74 -7.09
CA GLY A 45 5.63 -3.11 -6.49
C GLY A 45 4.46 -2.97 -7.47
N GLN A 46 4.73 -2.57 -8.70
CA GLN A 46 3.72 -2.46 -9.75
C GLN A 46 3.09 -3.82 -10.07
N GLN A 47 3.89 -4.86 -10.21
CA GLN A 47 3.41 -6.20 -10.56
C GLN A 47 2.61 -6.83 -9.42
N LEU A 48 3.02 -6.62 -8.17
CA LEU A 48 2.25 -7.02 -6.99
C LEU A 48 0.88 -6.33 -6.95
N LEU A 49 0.85 -5.02 -7.22
CA LEU A 49 -0.39 -4.26 -7.26
C LEU A 49 -1.31 -4.75 -8.38
N LEU A 50 -0.79 -4.95 -9.59
CA LEU A 50 -1.57 -5.44 -10.74
C LEU A 50 -2.11 -6.85 -10.50
N GLY A 51 -1.32 -7.74 -9.90
CA GLY A 51 -1.77 -9.09 -9.53
C GLY A 51 -2.92 -9.07 -8.54
N ALA A 52 -2.78 -8.30 -7.46
CA ALA A 52 -3.81 -8.14 -6.44
C ALA A 52 -5.07 -7.47 -7.02
N TYR A 53 -4.91 -6.42 -7.83
CA TYR A 53 -6.03 -5.71 -8.46
C TYR A 53 -6.78 -6.60 -9.46
N SER A 54 -6.08 -7.42 -10.23
CA SER A 54 -6.71 -8.37 -11.16
C SER A 54 -7.52 -9.42 -10.40
N ALA A 55 -7.00 -9.93 -9.29
CA ALA A 55 -7.74 -10.86 -8.42
C ALA A 55 -8.98 -10.21 -7.82
N LEU A 56 -8.85 -8.97 -7.32
CA LEU A 56 -9.97 -8.18 -6.80
C LEU A 56 -11.03 -7.94 -7.88
N SER A 57 -10.62 -7.54 -9.08
CA SER A 57 -11.53 -7.24 -10.19
C SER A 57 -12.38 -8.43 -10.59
N ARG A 58 -11.83 -9.65 -10.52
CA ARG A 58 -12.62 -10.87 -10.70
C ARG A 58 -13.75 -10.99 -9.68
N GLN A 59 -13.46 -10.70 -8.40
CA GLN A 59 -14.46 -10.75 -7.34
C GLN A 59 -15.52 -9.63 -7.47
N VAL A 60 -15.11 -8.48 -7.94
CA VAL A 60 -16.05 -7.39 -8.27
C VAL A 60 -16.97 -7.80 -9.41
N ASN A 61 -16.43 -8.42 -10.47
CA ASN A 61 -17.19 -8.85 -11.63
C ASN A 61 -18.24 -9.93 -11.30
N VAL A 62 -17.94 -10.87 -10.39
CA VAL A 62 -18.91 -11.87 -9.93
C VAL A 62 -19.85 -11.38 -8.82
N GLY A 63 -19.69 -10.13 -8.38
CA GLY A 63 -20.58 -9.49 -7.40
C GLY A 63 -20.33 -9.83 -5.93
N THR A 64 -19.28 -10.59 -5.61
CA THR A 64 -18.89 -10.90 -4.21
C THR A 64 -18.26 -9.72 -3.50
N VAL A 65 -17.71 -8.77 -4.25
CA VAL A 65 -17.08 -7.55 -3.74
C VAL A 65 -17.71 -6.33 -4.41
N LYS A 66 -18.02 -5.31 -3.62
CA LYS A 66 -18.38 -3.98 -4.13
C LYS A 66 -17.20 -3.05 -3.96
N LEU A 67 -16.77 -2.41 -5.04
CA LEU A 67 -15.67 -1.46 -5.04
C LEU A 67 -16.23 -0.03 -5.14
N TYR A 68 -15.90 0.79 -4.16
CA TYR A 68 -16.29 2.20 -4.12
C TYR A 68 -15.05 3.06 -4.38
N THR A 69 -14.89 3.51 -5.61
CA THR A 69 -13.79 4.40 -6.01
C THR A 69 -14.15 5.87 -5.75
N ARG A 70 -13.13 6.70 -5.50
CA ARG A 70 -13.28 8.13 -5.19
C ARG A 70 -14.10 8.38 -3.92
N TYR A 71 -13.86 7.56 -2.90
CA TYR A 71 -14.39 7.76 -1.55
C TYR A 71 -13.24 8.00 -0.59
N GLU A 72 -13.42 8.93 0.32
CA GLU A 72 -12.52 9.20 1.43
C GLU A 72 -13.19 8.75 2.73
N MET A 73 -12.48 7.97 3.53
CA MET A 73 -12.96 7.58 4.85
C MET A 73 -12.85 8.77 5.80
N GLU A 74 -13.97 9.21 6.32
CA GLU A 74 -14.05 10.30 7.31
C GLU A 74 -13.98 9.78 8.74
N ASP A 75 -14.66 8.66 9.02
CA ASP A 75 -14.74 8.16 10.38
C ASP A 75 -15.06 6.65 10.44
N VAL A 76 -14.71 6.03 11.58
CA VAL A 76 -15.15 4.68 11.93
C VAL A 76 -16.36 4.74 12.86
N VAL A 77 -17.33 3.88 12.61
CA VAL A 77 -18.54 3.77 13.45
C VAL A 77 -18.32 2.71 14.52
N LEU A 78 -18.41 3.12 15.77
CA LEU A 78 -18.38 2.22 16.93
C LEU A 78 -19.78 2.04 17.49
N ILE A 79 -20.18 0.80 17.73
CA ILE A 79 -21.39 0.42 18.47
C ILE A 79 -20.97 -0.61 19.52
N ASP A 80 -21.27 -0.33 20.77
CA ASP A 80 -20.87 -1.16 21.91
C ASP A 80 -19.39 -1.51 21.92
N GLY A 81 -18.52 -0.53 21.63
CA GLY A 81 -17.07 -0.69 21.58
C GLY A 81 -16.52 -1.50 20.39
N ARG A 82 -17.36 -1.85 19.42
CA ARG A 82 -16.97 -2.62 18.23
C ARG A 82 -17.09 -1.78 16.97
N ALA A 83 -16.10 -1.89 16.07
CA ALA A 83 -16.18 -1.28 14.75
C ALA A 83 -17.27 -1.98 13.92
N ARG A 84 -18.30 -1.24 13.55
CA ARG A 84 -19.49 -1.72 12.86
C ARG A 84 -19.70 -1.09 11.50
N GLY A 85 -18.74 -0.31 11.02
CA GLY A 85 -18.81 0.32 9.74
C GLY A 85 -17.94 1.57 9.65
N ILE A 86 -18.12 2.28 8.56
CA ILE A 86 -17.43 3.55 8.32
C ILE A 86 -18.40 4.61 7.81
N ILE A 87 -18.01 5.86 7.96
CA ILE A 87 -18.58 7.00 7.24
C ILE A 87 -17.55 7.39 6.19
N ALA A 88 -17.97 7.50 4.97
CA ALA A 88 -17.10 7.92 3.86
C ALA A 88 -17.78 9.03 3.05
N LYS A 89 -16.95 9.92 2.54
CA LYS A 89 -17.37 11.01 1.67
C LYS A 89 -17.15 10.63 0.21
N ASN A 90 -18.20 10.71 -0.56
CA ASN A 90 -18.10 10.59 -2.00
C ASN A 90 -17.44 11.87 -2.55
N LEU A 91 -16.25 11.74 -3.11
CA LEU A 91 -15.45 12.88 -3.59
C LEU A 91 -16.00 13.53 -4.87
N VAL A 92 -16.92 12.85 -5.56
CA VAL A 92 -17.58 13.40 -6.77
C VAL A 92 -18.78 14.26 -6.38
N THR A 93 -19.59 13.78 -5.43
CA THR A 93 -20.84 14.44 -5.05
C THR A 93 -20.72 15.29 -3.77
N GLY A 94 -19.67 15.11 -2.99
CA GLY A 94 -19.49 15.72 -1.68
C GLY A 94 -20.36 15.12 -0.57
N LYS A 95 -21.19 14.13 -0.85
CA LYS A 95 -22.13 13.54 0.11
C LYS A 95 -21.42 12.58 1.06
N LEU A 96 -21.85 12.58 2.32
CA LEU A 96 -21.45 11.57 3.30
C LEU A 96 -22.37 10.36 3.19
N GLU A 97 -21.76 9.18 3.16
CA GLU A 97 -22.45 7.90 3.07
C GLU A 97 -22.00 6.98 4.20
N ARG A 98 -22.91 6.09 4.62
CA ARG A 98 -22.66 5.14 5.72
C ARG A 98 -22.54 3.74 5.14
N PHE A 99 -21.51 3.02 5.59
CA PHE A 99 -21.26 1.64 5.20
C PHE A 99 -21.24 0.77 6.46
N ALA A 100 -22.29 -0.05 6.64
CA ALA A 100 -22.35 -0.99 7.75
C ALA A 100 -21.55 -2.26 7.42
N ALA A 101 -20.86 -2.80 8.42
CA ALA A 101 -20.07 -4.02 8.26
C ALA A 101 -19.92 -4.76 9.60
N HIS A 102 -19.72 -6.08 9.54
CA HIS A 102 -19.40 -6.88 10.73
C HIS A 102 -17.96 -6.68 11.21
N ALA A 103 -17.06 -6.32 10.32
CA ALA A 103 -15.67 -6.01 10.60
C ALA A 103 -15.18 -4.89 9.67
N VAL A 104 -14.21 -4.10 10.13
CA VAL A 104 -13.58 -3.03 9.37
C VAL A 104 -12.09 -3.27 9.35
N VAL A 105 -11.50 -3.30 8.16
CA VAL A 105 -10.05 -3.41 7.96
C VAL A 105 -9.53 -2.07 7.45
N ILE A 106 -8.59 -1.48 8.17
CA ILE A 106 -7.91 -0.25 7.76
C ILE A 106 -6.62 -0.64 7.05
N ALA A 107 -6.57 -0.43 5.74
CA ALA A 107 -5.44 -0.75 4.87
C ALA A 107 -5.06 0.45 4.00
N THR A 108 -5.02 1.63 4.59
CA THR A 108 -4.87 2.92 3.91
C THR A 108 -3.42 3.33 3.67
N GLY A 109 -2.49 2.41 3.86
CA GLY A 109 -1.06 2.67 3.67
C GLY A 109 -0.44 3.48 4.81
N GLY A 110 0.70 4.09 4.51
CA GLY A 110 1.47 4.86 5.49
C GLY A 110 1.04 6.32 5.61
N TYR A 111 1.88 7.11 6.27
CA TYR A 111 1.63 8.51 6.58
C TYR A 111 2.81 9.43 6.22
N GLY A 112 3.57 9.07 5.20
CA GLY A 112 4.74 9.85 4.75
C GLY A 112 4.39 11.29 4.41
N ASN A 113 3.18 11.56 3.92
CA ASN A 113 2.71 12.91 3.59
C ASN A 113 2.22 13.74 4.81
N ALA A 114 2.34 13.22 6.03
CA ALA A 114 2.32 14.06 7.23
C ALA A 114 3.59 14.93 7.34
N TYR A 115 4.63 14.62 6.58
CA TYR A 115 5.90 15.33 6.57
C TYR A 115 6.11 16.04 5.24
N PHE A 116 6.87 17.13 5.29
CA PHE A 116 7.27 17.86 4.10
C PHE A 116 8.23 17.05 3.21
N LEU A 117 8.08 17.16 1.90
CA LEU A 117 8.88 16.46 0.88
C LEU A 117 8.86 14.92 1.03
N SER A 118 7.68 14.38 1.05
CA SER A 118 7.49 12.93 1.08
C SER A 118 7.84 12.25 -0.25
N THR A 119 8.29 11.00 -0.16
CA THR A 119 8.44 10.08 -1.30
C THR A 119 7.18 9.24 -1.53
N ASN A 120 6.18 9.33 -0.66
CA ASN A 120 4.93 8.59 -0.74
C ASN A 120 3.89 9.30 -1.61
N ALA A 121 2.87 8.56 -2.03
CA ALA A 121 1.70 9.15 -2.70
C ALA A 121 0.95 10.12 -1.79
N MET A 122 0.30 11.14 -2.35
CA MET A 122 -0.35 12.21 -1.60
C MET A 122 -1.42 11.73 -0.62
N ALA A 123 -2.08 10.62 -0.94
CA ALA A 123 -3.10 10.02 -0.06
C ALA A 123 -2.53 9.32 1.19
N CYS A 124 -1.20 9.17 1.28
CA CYS A 124 -0.54 8.61 2.48
C CYS A 124 -0.41 9.68 3.57
N ASN A 125 -1.52 10.23 4.04
CA ASN A 125 -1.60 11.38 4.94
C ASN A 125 -2.10 11.06 6.35
N CYS A 126 -2.33 9.79 6.65
CA CYS A 126 -2.79 9.28 7.95
C CYS A 126 -4.23 9.65 8.36
N SER A 127 -5.05 10.26 7.53
CA SER A 127 -6.38 10.74 7.93
C SER A 127 -7.26 9.63 8.49
N ALA A 128 -7.39 8.50 7.80
CA ALA A 128 -8.22 7.37 8.24
C ALA A 128 -7.67 6.68 9.50
N ALA A 129 -6.34 6.47 9.59
CA ALA A 129 -5.73 5.89 10.78
C ALA A 129 -5.92 6.79 12.01
N MET A 130 -5.81 8.11 11.84
CA MET A 130 -6.04 9.06 12.94
C MET A 130 -7.51 9.16 13.35
N ALA A 131 -8.46 8.99 12.44
CA ALA A 131 -9.87 8.88 12.78
C ALA A 131 -10.11 7.67 13.73
N CYS A 132 -9.50 6.54 13.43
CA CYS A 132 -9.55 5.35 14.28
C CYS A 132 -8.83 5.57 15.63
N TYR A 133 -7.65 6.18 15.61
CA TYR A 133 -6.88 6.48 16.82
C TYR A 133 -7.66 7.38 17.80
N ARG A 134 -8.32 8.44 17.32
CA ARG A 134 -9.15 9.32 18.15
C ARG A 134 -10.31 8.58 18.81
N LYS A 135 -10.71 7.43 18.28
CA LYS A 135 -11.75 6.56 18.83
C LYS A 135 -11.23 5.38 19.65
N GLY A 136 -9.95 5.42 20.00
CA GLY A 136 -9.34 4.46 20.92
C GLY A 136 -8.61 3.29 20.26
N ALA A 137 -8.44 3.29 18.95
CA ALA A 137 -7.56 2.32 18.30
C ALA A 137 -6.10 2.57 18.67
N TRP A 138 -5.35 1.52 18.91
CA TRP A 138 -3.93 1.64 19.22
C TRP A 138 -3.13 1.91 17.95
N PHE A 139 -2.12 2.76 18.09
CA PHE A 139 -1.20 3.12 17.02
C PHE A 139 0.22 2.67 17.43
N ALA A 140 0.76 1.69 16.74
CA ALA A 140 2.04 1.10 17.08
C ALA A 140 3.19 1.76 16.30
N ASN A 141 4.33 1.95 16.97
CA ASN A 141 5.60 2.38 16.38
C ASN A 141 5.50 3.65 15.49
N PRO A 142 4.88 4.74 15.94
CA PRO A 142 4.68 5.93 15.10
C PRO A 142 5.97 6.64 14.69
N ALA A 143 7.08 6.35 15.36
CA ALA A 143 8.39 6.91 15.01
C ALA A 143 9.06 6.21 13.81
N TYR A 144 8.57 5.06 13.39
CA TYR A 144 9.16 4.31 12.28
C TYR A 144 8.61 4.79 10.94
N VAL A 145 9.10 5.92 10.50
CA VAL A 145 8.82 6.51 9.19
C VAL A 145 9.97 6.20 8.26
N GLN A 146 9.67 5.57 7.13
CA GLN A 146 10.67 5.27 6.10
C GLN A 146 10.62 6.31 4.99
N ILE A 147 11.79 6.88 4.67
CA ILE A 147 12.00 7.74 3.51
C ILE A 147 12.88 6.96 2.52
N HIS A 148 12.53 6.99 1.24
CA HIS A 148 13.36 6.39 0.20
C HIS A 148 14.62 7.24 -0.02
N PRO A 149 15.84 6.72 0.21
CA PRO A 149 17.04 7.54 0.20
C PRO A 149 17.51 7.94 -1.21
N THR A 150 17.11 7.21 -2.23
CA THR A 150 17.44 7.50 -3.63
C THR A 150 16.27 8.22 -4.31
N CYS A 151 16.18 9.50 -4.10
CA CYS A 151 15.15 10.34 -4.71
C CYS A 151 15.77 11.57 -5.38
N ILE A 152 15.08 12.07 -6.40
CA ILE A 152 15.45 13.29 -7.12
C ILE A 152 14.80 14.49 -6.40
N PRO A 153 15.53 15.58 -6.17
CA PRO A 153 14.96 16.81 -5.60
C PRO A 153 13.76 17.34 -6.40
N VAL A 154 12.91 18.10 -5.75
CA VAL A 154 11.79 18.78 -6.39
C VAL A 154 12.30 19.78 -7.41
N HIS A 155 11.73 19.75 -8.61
CA HIS A 155 12.18 20.52 -9.76
C HIS A 155 11.17 21.60 -10.21
N GLY A 156 10.29 22.04 -9.32
CA GLY A 156 9.32 23.10 -9.59
C GLY A 156 8.05 22.99 -8.76
N ASP A 157 7.28 24.04 -8.76
CA ASP A 157 6.11 24.21 -7.89
C ASP A 157 4.96 23.24 -8.14
N LYS A 158 4.95 22.55 -9.28
CA LYS A 158 3.92 21.59 -9.65
C LYS A 158 4.22 20.15 -9.22
N GLN A 159 5.40 19.91 -8.71
CA GLN A 159 5.79 18.58 -8.26
C GLN A 159 5.28 18.32 -6.85
N SER A 160 4.35 17.38 -6.71
CA SER A 160 3.65 17.10 -5.45
C SER A 160 4.40 16.14 -4.52
N LYS A 161 5.43 15.46 -5.02
CA LYS A 161 6.25 14.52 -4.25
C LYS A 161 7.64 14.38 -4.87
N LEU A 162 8.59 13.83 -4.10
CA LEU A 162 9.90 13.47 -4.62
C LEU A 162 9.80 12.31 -5.62
N THR A 163 10.50 12.42 -6.73
CA THR A 163 10.62 11.33 -7.71
C THR A 163 11.63 10.30 -7.23
N LEU A 164 11.25 9.02 -7.27
CA LEU A 164 12.11 7.93 -6.82
C LEU A 164 13.01 7.43 -7.95
N MET A 165 14.25 7.17 -7.59
CA MET A 165 15.16 6.33 -8.36
C MET A 165 15.18 4.92 -7.77
N SER A 166 15.38 3.91 -8.61
CA SER A 166 15.45 2.54 -8.11
C SER A 166 16.59 2.35 -7.11
N GLU A 167 16.30 1.66 -6.01
CA GLU A 167 17.34 1.25 -5.05
C GLU A 167 18.41 0.33 -5.65
N SER A 168 18.12 -0.33 -6.77
CA SER A 168 19.07 -1.12 -7.52
C SER A 168 20.29 -0.32 -7.96
N LEU A 169 20.16 0.98 -8.24
CA LEU A 169 21.29 1.85 -8.54
C LEU A 169 22.33 1.87 -7.41
N ARG A 170 21.88 1.84 -6.17
CA ARG A 170 22.74 1.85 -4.98
C ARG A 170 23.38 0.47 -4.73
N ASN A 171 22.65 -0.60 -5.01
CA ASN A 171 23.09 -1.97 -4.74
C ASN A 171 23.95 -2.53 -5.87
N ASP A 172 23.58 -2.24 -7.12
CA ASP A 172 24.17 -2.84 -8.32
C ASP A 172 24.97 -1.82 -9.15
N GLY A 173 24.89 -0.53 -8.83
CA GLY A 173 25.65 0.54 -9.47
C GLY A 173 27.14 0.48 -9.10
N ARG A 174 28.00 0.71 -10.08
CA ARG A 174 29.45 0.83 -9.93
C ARG A 174 29.89 2.26 -10.22
#